data_238648ead3c92e771021f5e011be1c9a
#
_entry.id   238648ead3c92e771021f5e011be1c9a
#
_cell.length_a   1.000
_cell.length_b   1.000
_cell.length_c   1.000
_cell.angle_alpha   90.00
_cell.angle_beta   90.00
_cell.angle_gamma   90.00
#
_symmetry.space_group_name_H-M   'P 1'
#
loop_
_entity.id
_entity.type
_entity.pdbx_description
1 polymer ?
#
loop_
_entity_poly.entity_id
_entity_poly.type
_entity_poly.pdbx_seq_one_letter_code
_entity_poly.pdbx_strand_id
1 'polypeptide(L)'
;MTAQMIAIANQKGGVGKTTTCTNLGIGLAREGKKVMLVDAYPQGSLTISLGYPQPDKLPFTLSEAMGHILMDEPIPQGEGVLHHPEGVDFIPANIQLSGMEVSLVNAMSRETVLRQYLETVKEQYSHILIDCQPSLGMLTVNALAAAGRIIIPVQAEYLPAKGLEQLLSTIGKVKRQLNPKLQVDGILLTMVDNRTNFAKEISTLLRDTYGNQIRVFCSEIPHSVRAKEISAEGKSIFVHDPHGRVAEGYRNLTKEVLNLEKQREKHSADLSR
;
A
#
# COMPACT_ATOMS: atom_id res chain seq x y z
N MET A 1 10.91 5.99 -17.25
CA MET A 1 11.24 5.51 -15.87
C MET A 1 10.22 4.47 -15.50
N THR A 2 10.61 3.33 -14.99
CA THR A 2 9.67 2.27 -14.57
C THR A 2 9.02 2.68 -13.25
N ALA A 3 7.69 2.58 -13.12
CA ALA A 3 6.99 2.92 -11.88
C ALA A 3 7.51 2.15 -10.67
N GLN A 4 7.66 2.83 -9.53
CA GLN A 4 7.90 2.19 -8.25
C GLN A 4 6.57 1.63 -7.73
N MET A 5 6.45 0.30 -7.67
CA MET A 5 5.25 -0.37 -7.17
C MET A 5 5.45 -0.75 -5.70
N ILE A 6 4.63 -0.22 -4.81
CA ILE A 6 4.75 -0.36 -3.35
C ILE A 6 3.47 -0.98 -2.80
N ALA A 7 3.55 -2.17 -2.21
CA ALA A 7 2.43 -2.77 -1.47
C ALA A 7 2.42 -2.26 -0.02
N ILE A 8 1.25 -1.85 0.46
CA ILE A 8 1.02 -1.53 1.87
C ILE A 8 0.31 -2.73 2.50
N ALA A 9 1.06 -3.60 3.17
CA ALA A 9 0.58 -4.91 3.56
C ALA A 9 0.76 -5.21 5.04
N ASN A 10 -0.28 -5.73 5.66
CA ASN A 10 -0.26 -6.39 6.97
C ASN A 10 -1.52 -7.25 7.09
N GLN A 11 -1.41 -8.46 7.65
CA GLN A 11 -2.58 -9.34 7.87
C GLN A 11 -3.47 -8.86 9.02
N LYS A 12 -2.98 -8.02 9.94
CA LYS A 12 -3.80 -7.43 11.01
C LYS A 12 -4.70 -6.33 10.43
N GLY A 13 -5.99 -6.38 10.75
CA GLY A 13 -6.93 -5.30 10.47
C GLY A 13 -6.67 -4.07 11.35
N GLY A 14 -7.06 -2.90 10.86
CA GLY A 14 -7.02 -1.66 11.65
C GLY A 14 -5.65 -1.06 11.92
N VAL A 15 -4.56 -1.55 11.31
CA VAL A 15 -3.19 -1.02 11.51
C VAL A 15 -2.86 0.21 10.64
N GLY A 16 -3.83 0.79 9.95
CA GLY A 16 -3.64 1.99 9.14
C GLY A 16 -3.07 1.75 7.74
N LYS A 17 -3.29 0.58 7.12
CA LYS A 17 -2.88 0.29 5.74
C LYS A 17 -3.48 1.31 4.77
N THR A 18 -4.79 1.38 4.68
CA THR A 18 -5.53 2.30 3.80
C THR A 18 -5.15 3.76 4.06
N THR A 19 -5.11 4.17 5.33
CA THR A 19 -4.69 5.53 5.71
C THR A 19 -3.26 5.82 5.25
N THR A 20 -2.36 4.85 5.35
CA THR A 20 -0.97 4.99 4.88
C THR A 20 -0.93 5.04 3.35
N CYS A 21 -1.66 4.18 2.65
CA CYS A 21 -1.73 4.16 1.19
C CYS A 21 -2.22 5.53 0.66
N THR A 22 -3.35 6.02 1.18
CA THR A 22 -3.92 7.33 0.80
C THR A 22 -2.95 8.47 1.07
N ASN A 23 -2.46 8.60 2.31
CA ASN A 23 -1.69 9.78 2.69
C ASN A 23 -0.24 9.75 2.18
N LEU A 24 0.39 8.58 2.04
CA LEU A 24 1.69 8.48 1.38
C LEU A 24 1.55 8.77 -0.13
N GLY A 25 0.52 8.24 -0.78
CA GLY A 25 0.28 8.49 -2.21
C GLY A 25 0.04 9.98 -2.50
N ILE A 26 -0.84 10.63 -1.74
CA ILE A 26 -1.08 12.07 -1.88
C ILE A 26 0.17 12.88 -1.47
N GLY A 27 0.92 12.42 -0.46
CA GLY A 27 2.21 13.01 -0.10
C GLY A 27 3.20 13.00 -1.26
N LEU A 28 3.32 11.87 -1.96
CA LEU A 28 4.16 11.74 -3.15
C LEU A 28 3.67 12.63 -4.31
N ALA A 29 2.35 12.72 -4.52
CA ALA A 29 1.78 13.62 -5.53
C ALA A 29 2.11 15.10 -5.22
N ARG A 30 2.06 15.51 -3.97
CA ARG A 30 2.48 16.85 -3.51
C ARG A 30 3.96 17.14 -3.72
N GLU A 31 4.80 16.11 -3.80
CA GLU A 31 6.23 16.20 -4.19
C GLU A 31 6.42 16.09 -5.71
N GLY A 32 5.36 16.26 -6.50
CA GLY A 32 5.40 16.30 -7.97
C GLY A 32 5.49 14.94 -8.64
N LYS A 33 5.17 13.85 -7.94
CA LYS A 33 5.14 12.51 -8.51
C LYS A 33 3.79 12.22 -9.18
N LYS A 34 3.79 11.46 -10.27
CA LYS A 34 2.57 10.89 -10.87
C LYS A 34 2.25 9.61 -10.13
N VAL A 35 1.14 9.58 -9.40
CA VAL A 35 0.81 8.49 -8.46
C VAL A 35 -0.51 7.84 -8.84
N MET A 36 -0.52 6.51 -8.86
CA MET A 36 -1.72 5.69 -8.90
C MET A 36 -1.87 4.92 -7.59
N LEU A 37 -3.09 4.89 -7.06
CA LEU A 37 -3.46 4.06 -5.93
C LEU A 37 -4.30 2.88 -6.41
N VAL A 38 -4.09 1.71 -5.82
CA VAL A 38 -4.83 0.49 -6.16
C VAL A 38 -5.54 0.00 -4.92
N ASP A 39 -6.86 -0.02 -4.95
CA ASP A 39 -7.65 -0.63 -3.88
C ASP A 39 -7.72 -2.15 -4.11
N ALA A 40 -6.91 -2.91 -3.39
CA ALA A 40 -6.92 -4.38 -3.47
C ALA A 40 -7.66 -5.02 -2.28
N TYR A 41 -8.69 -4.34 -1.79
CA TYR A 41 -9.52 -4.80 -0.68
C TYR A 41 -11.01 -4.79 -1.06
N PRO A 42 -11.70 -5.96 -1.01
CA PRO A 42 -13.10 -6.08 -1.44
C PRO A 42 -14.09 -5.16 -0.74
N GLN A 43 -13.75 -4.64 0.44
CA GLN A 43 -14.59 -3.67 1.13
C GLN A 43 -14.49 -2.25 0.56
N GLY A 44 -13.65 -2.00 -0.46
CA GLY A 44 -13.51 -0.69 -1.08
C GLY A 44 -13.03 0.40 -0.12
N SER A 45 -12.19 0.04 0.87
CA SER A 45 -11.82 0.97 1.94
C SER A 45 -11.03 2.17 1.44
N LEU A 46 -10.12 1.97 0.49
CA LEU A 46 -9.39 3.06 -0.15
C LEU A 46 -10.33 3.91 -1.01
N THR A 47 -11.21 3.26 -1.77
CA THR A 47 -12.22 3.89 -2.63
C THR A 47 -13.12 4.82 -1.81
N ILE A 48 -13.64 4.33 -0.67
CA ILE A 48 -14.45 5.12 0.25
C ILE A 48 -13.65 6.29 0.82
N SER A 49 -12.40 6.06 1.23
CA SER A 49 -11.54 7.11 1.81
C SER A 49 -11.13 8.19 0.80
N LEU A 50 -11.30 7.93 -0.50
CA LEU A 50 -11.09 8.89 -1.59
C LEU A 50 -12.40 9.54 -2.08
N GLY A 51 -13.48 9.46 -1.30
CA GLY A 51 -14.70 10.19 -1.56
C GLY A 51 -15.76 9.45 -2.40
N TYR A 52 -15.65 8.15 -2.54
CA TYR A 52 -16.62 7.30 -3.24
C TYR A 52 -17.34 6.36 -2.25
N PRO A 53 -18.36 6.86 -1.52
CA PRO A 53 -18.98 6.12 -0.41
C PRO A 53 -19.83 4.92 -0.85
N GLN A 54 -20.07 4.75 -2.14
CA GLN A 54 -20.89 3.67 -2.71
C GLN A 54 -20.11 2.94 -3.81
N PRO A 55 -19.01 2.24 -3.47
CA PRO A 55 -18.14 1.61 -4.45
C PRO A 55 -18.86 0.54 -5.31
N ASP A 56 -19.91 -0.10 -4.78
CA ASP A 56 -20.69 -1.12 -5.51
C ASP A 56 -21.52 -0.53 -6.68
N LYS A 57 -21.63 0.79 -6.78
CA LYS A 57 -22.27 1.47 -7.91
C LYS A 57 -21.31 1.84 -9.02
N LEU A 58 -20.01 1.66 -8.84
CA LEU A 58 -19.00 1.95 -9.86
C LEU A 58 -19.08 0.91 -10.97
N PRO A 59 -19.12 1.32 -12.24
CA PRO A 59 -19.30 0.40 -13.37
C PRO A 59 -18.07 -0.41 -13.70
N PHE A 60 -16.89 0.06 -13.29
CA PHE A 60 -15.61 -0.60 -13.53
C PHE A 60 -14.69 -0.44 -12.31
N THR A 61 -14.14 -1.54 -11.84
CA THR A 61 -13.30 -1.61 -10.66
C THR A 61 -12.11 -2.55 -10.91
N LEU A 62 -11.28 -2.77 -9.91
CA LEU A 62 -10.19 -3.73 -10.01
C LEU A 62 -10.69 -5.15 -10.31
N SER A 63 -11.92 -5.49 -9.90
CA SER A 63 -12.52 -6.80 -10.21
C SER A 63 -12.69 -6.99 -11.72
N GLU A 64 -13.27 -6.02 -12.42
CA GLU A 64 -13.43 -6.05 -13.87
C GLU A 64 -12.07 -6.05 -14.58
N ALA A 65 -11.14 -5.19 -14.14
CA ALA A 65 -9.80 -5.14 -14.72
C ALA A 65 -9.07 -6.50 -14.64
N MET A 66 -9.11 -7.16 -13.48
CA MET A 66 -8.53 -8.48 -13.30
C MET A 66 -9.29 -9.56 -14.10
N GLY A 67 -10.63 -9.41 -14.24
CA GLY A 67 -11.47 -10.29 -15.05
C GLY A 67 -11.08 -10.25 -16.51
N HIS A 68 -10.90 -9.08 -17.09
CA HIS A 68 -10.42 -8.90 -18.48
C HIS A 68 -9.06 -9.56 -18.69
N ILE A 69 -8.13 -9.41 -17.75
CA ILE A 69 -6.82 -10.09 -17.84
C ILE A 69 -6.98 -11.62 -17.84
N LEU A 70 -7.87 -12.17 -17.01
CA LEU A 70 -8.09 -13.62 -16.95
C LEU A 70 -8.72 -14.18 -18.23
N MET A 71 -9.48 -13.37 -18.96
CA MET A 71 -10.17 -13.74 -20.21
C MET A 71 -9.38 -13.37 -21.46
N ASP A 72 -8.14 -12.83 -21.30
CA ASP A 72 -7.35 -12.28 -22.41
C ASP A 72 -8.11 -11.21 -23.21
N GLU A 73 -8.97 -10.44 -22.53
CA GLU A 73 -9.75 -9.35 -23.13
C GLU A 73 -9.00 -8.02 -23.03
N PRO A 74 -9.10 -7.15 -24.05
CA PRO A 74 -8.46 -5.84 -24.00
C PRO A 74 -9.15 -4.94 -22.98
N ILE A 75 -8.36 -4.16 -22.23
CA ILE A 75 -8.85 -3.09 -21.36
C ILE A 75 -8.59 -1.76 -22.08
N PRO A 76 -9.63 -0.94 -22.36
CA PRO A 76 -9.43 0.38 -22.91
C PRO A 76 -8.54 1.23 -22.00
N GLN A 77 -7.70 2.06 -22.62
CA GLN A 77 -6.73 2.87 -21.87
C GLN A 77 -7.43 3.81 -20.91
N GLY A 78 -7.10 3.70 -19.61
CA GLY A 78 -7.64 4.53 -18.55
C GLY A 78 -9.04 4.13 -18.07
N GLU A 79 -9.62 3.04 -18.58
CA GLU A 79 -10.92 2.58 -18.11
C GLU A 79 -10.86 2.20 -16.62
N GLY A 80 -11.86 2.66 -15.86
CA GLY A 80 -11.97 2.45 -14.43
C GLY A 80 -11.00 3.27 -13.57
N VAL A 81 -10.08 4.02 -14.17
CA VAL A 81 -9.19 4.91 -13.44
C VAL A 81 -9.93 6.19 -13.08
N LEU A 82 -10.03 6.46 -11.79
CA LEU A 82 -10.65 7.66 -11.24
C LEU A 82 -9.59 8.66 -10.81
N HIS A 83 -9.91 9.97 -10.91
CA HIS A 83 -9.01 11.05 -10.52
C HIS A 83 -9.47 11.69 -9.21
N HIS A 84 -8.57 11.82 -8.25
CA HIS A 84 -8.83 12.51 -7.00
C HIS A 84 -8.30 13.95 -7.03
N PRO A 85 -9.06 14.95 -6.50
CA PRO A 85 -8.66 16.36 -6.55
C PRO A 85 -7.30 16.70 -5.94
N GLU A 86 -6.78 15.86 -5.06
CA GLU A 86 -5.44 16.03 -4.47
C GLU A 86 -4.31 15.43 -5.34
N GLY A 87 -4.56 15.15 -6.63
CA GLY A 87 -3.54 14.87 -7.64
C GLY A 87 -3.07 13.42 -7.70
N VAL A 88 -3.87 12.47 -7.24
CA VAL A 88 -3.65 11.03 -7.44
C VAL A 88 -4.74 10.42 -8.31
N ASP A 89 -4.37 9.46 -9.13
CA ASP A 89 -5.30 8.57 -9.80
C ASP A 89 -5.48 7.29 -8.99
N PHE A 90 -6.60 6.60 -9.15
CA PHE A 90 -6.78 5.32 -8.50
C PHE A 90 -7.72 4.39 -9.25
N ILE A 91 -7.49 3.07 -9.11
CA ILE A 91 -8.45 2.04 -9.50
C ILE A 91 -9.24 1.62 -8.27
N PRO A 92 -10.58 1.76 -8.29
CA PRO A 92 -11.43 1.43 -7.15
C PRO A 92 -11.60 -0.08 -6.99
N ALA A 93 -12.05 -0.51 -5.81
CA ALA A 93 -12.55 -1.85 -5.55
C ALA A 93 -13.95 -1.81 -4.96
N ASN A 94 -14.65 -2.92 -5.09
CA ASN A 94 -15.95 -3.17 -4.49
C ASN A 94 -16.07 -4.63 -4.04
N ILE A 95 -17.24 -5.04 -3.56
CA ILE A 95 -17.50 -6.39 -3.05
C ILE A 95 -17.27 -7.48 -4.11
N GLN A 96 -17.37 -7.17 -5.40
CA GLN A 96 -17.16 -8.13 -6.49
C GLN A 96 -15.72 -8.70 -6.50
N LEU A 97 -14.76 -7.94 -5.95
CA LEU A 97 -13.38 -8.40 -5.80
C LEU A 97 -13.26 -9.65 -4.89
N SER A 98 -14.24 -9.91 -4.01
CA SER A 98 -14.33 -11.19 -3.27
C SER A 98 -14.60 -12.36 -4.20
N GLY A 99 -15.44 -12.17 -5.23
CA GLY A 99 -15.69 -13.17 -6.27
C GLY A 99 -14.44 -13.42 -7.12
N MET A 100 -13.66 -12.38 -7.41
CA MET A 100 -12.38 -12.52 -8.10
C MET A 100 -11.40 -13.42 -7.33
N GLU A 101 -11.35 -13.32 -6.00
CA GLU A 101 -10.49 -14.19 -5.17
C GLU A 101 -10.86 -15.67 -5.34
N VAL A 102 -12.14 -16.00 -5.50
CA VAL A 102 -12.60 -17.36 -5.81
C VAL A 102 -12.23 -17.77 -7.23
N SER A 103 -12.42 -16.89 -8.21
CA SER A 103 -12.09 -17.14 -9.62
C SER A 103 -10.61 -17.44 -9.82
N LEU A 104 -9.74 -16.76 -9.08
CA LEU A 104 -8.29 -16.97 -9.11
C LEU A 104 -7.88 -18.40 -8.67
N VAL A 105 -8.68 -19.10 -7.86
CA VAL A 105 -8.30 -20.43 -7.34
C VAL A 105 -7.99 -21.42 -8.47
N ASN A 106 -8.76 -21.38 -9.55
CA ASN A 106 -8.64 -22.30 -10.69
C ASN A 106 -7.93 -21.68 -11.92
N ALA A 107 -7.49 -20.44 -11.83
CA ALA A 107 -6.88 -19.74 -12.96
C ALA A 107 -5.40 -20.13 -13.14
N MET A 108 -4.95 -20.20 -14.37
CA MET A 108 -3.49 -20.27 -14.68
C MET A 108 -2.82 -18.95 -14.34
N SER A 109 -1.58 -19.04 -13.86
CA SER A 109 -0.79 -17.84 -13.48
C SER A 109 -1.52 -16.90 -12.50
N ARG A 110 -2.42 -17.43 -11.71
CA ARG A 110 -3.34 -16.75 -10.80
C ARG A 110 -2.68 -15.76 -9.83
N GLU A 111 -1.41 -15.95 -9.53
CA GLU A 111 -0.64 -15.08 -8.63
C GLU A 111 -0.14 -13.81 -9.32
N THR A 112 -0.28 -13.69 -10.64
CA THR A 112 0.31 -12.59 -11.42
C THR A 112 -0.71 -11.74 -12.18
N VAL A 113 -1.99 -11.98 -12.01
CA VAL A 113 -3.08 -11.29 -12.72
C VAL A 113 -3.04 -9.77 -12.46
N LEU A 114 -2.89 -9.36 -11.20
CA LEU A 114 -2.74 -7.95 -10.87
C LEU A 114 -1.47 -7.34 -11.48
N ARG A 115 -0.36 -8.06 -11.51
CA ARG A 115 0.86 -7.59 -12.19
C ARG A 115 0.62 -7.35 -13.66
N GLN A 116 -0.06 -8.28 -14.35
CA GLN A 116 -0.38 -8.12 -15.76
C GLN A 116 -1.22 -6.88 -16.02
N TYR A 117 -2.24 -6.63 -15.21
CA TYR A 117 -3.00 -5.37 -15.27
C TYR A 117 -2.11 -4.14 -15.06
N LEU A 118 -1.29 -4.13 -14.01
CA LEU A 118 -0.45 -2.97 -13.72
C LEU A 118 0.62 -2.71 -14.78
N GLU A 119 1.08 -3.74 -15.49
CA GLU A 119 1.98 -3.58 -16.65
C GLU A 119 1.35 -2.73 -17.76
N THR A 120 0.02 -2.74 -17.93
CA THR A 120 -0.68 -1.95 -18.96
C THR A 120 -0.72 -0.45 -18.64
N VAL A 121 -0.61 -0.07 -17.37
CA VAL A 121 -0.76 1.33 -16.92
C VAL A 121 0.51 1.95 -16.36
N LYS A 122 1.49 1.15 -15.96
CA LYS A 122 2.67 1.58 -15.18
C LYS A 122 3.48 2.71 -15.82
N GLU A 123 3.53 2.79 -17.15
CA GLU A 123 4.36 3.80 -17.84
C GLU A 123 3.81 5.23 -17.67
N GLN A 124 2.56 5.36 -17.26
CA GLN A 124 1.90 6.64 -17.03
C GLN A 124 2.24 7.22 -15.65
N TYR A 125 2.77 6.39 -14.74
CA TYR A 125 3.01 6.75 -13.34
C TYR A 125 4.48 6.60 -12.95
N SER A 126 4.88 7.38 -11.95
CA SER A 126 6.17 7.19 -11.28
C SER A 126 6.06 6.27 -10.07
N HIS A 127 4.88 6.25 -9.44
CA HIS A 127 4.59 5.42 -8.26
C HIS A 127 3.21 4.77 -8.39
N ILE A 128 3.12 3.51 -7.97
CA ILE A 128 1.86 2.78 -7.82
C ILE A 128 1.83 2.20 -6.41
N LEU A 129 0.88 2.61 -5.58
CA LEU A 129 0.70 2.10 -4.23
C LEU A 129 -0.49 1.15 -4.19
N ILE A 130 -0.32 -0.04 -3.60
CA ILE A 130 -1.36 -1.07 -3.53
C ILE A 130 -1.81 -1.22 -2.07
N ASP A 131 -3.07 -0.88 -1.79
CA ASP A 131 -3.69 -1.08 -0.47
C ASP A 131 -4.16 -2.52 -0.33
N CYS A 132 -3.47 -3.31 0.50
CA CYS A 132 -3.74 -4.73 0.65
C CYS A 132 -4.80 -4.99 1.73
N GLN A 133 -5.67 -5.99 1.48
CA GLN A 133 -6.61 -6.48 2.48
C GLN A 133 -5.91 -7.07 3.74
N PRO A 134 -6.61 -7.15 4.89
CA PRO A 134 -6.06 -7.72 6.12
C PRO A 134 -6.10 -9.26 6.11
N SER A 135 -5.50 -9.87 5.10
CA SER A 135 -5.39 -11.32 4.95
C SER A 135 -4.12 -11.68 4.17
N LEU A 136 -3.75 -12.94 4.17
CA LEU A 136 -2.70 -13.49 3.31
C LEU A 136 -3.28 -14.32 2.16
N GLY A 137 -4.51 -13.97 1.73
CA GLY A 137 -5.22 -14.61 0.61
C GLY A 137 -4.61 -14.28 -0.76
N MET A 138 -5.30 -14.73 -1.80
CA MET A 138 -4.80 -14.67 -3.19
C MET A 138 -4.62 -13.23 -3.69
N LEU A 139 -5.49 -12.30 -3.27
CA LEU A 139 -5.34 -10.88 -3.62
C LEU A 139 -4.06 -10.27 -3.02
N THR A 140 -3.74 -10.61 -1.77
CA THR A 140 -2.48 -10.15 -1.16
C THR A 140 -1.27 -10.77 -1.85
N VAL A 141 -1.32 -12.06 -2.24
CA VAL A 141 -0.25 -12.69 -3.02
C VAL A 141 -0.08 -11.98 -4.37
N ASN A 142 -1.17 -11.63 -5.05
CA ASN A 142 -1.14 -10.85 -6.30
C ASN A 142 -0.49 -9.48 -6.09
N ALA A 143 -0.84 -8.77 -5.04
CA ALA A 143 -0.23 -7.48 -4.70
C ALA A 143 1.28 -7.60 -4.46
N LEU A 144 1.72 -8.62 -3.70
CA LEU A 144 3.14 -8.90 -3.45
C LEU A 144 3.88 -9.37 -4.71
N ALA A 145 3.22 -10.12 -5.58
CA ALA A 145 3.79 -10.55 -6.86
C ALA A 145 3.99 -9.38 -7.83
N ALA A 146 3.12 -8.37 -7.78
CA ALA A 146 3.20 -7.17 -8.59
C ALA A 146 4.19 -6.12 -8.05
N ALA A 147 4.25 -5.98 -6.72
CA ALA A 147 5.04 -4.94 -6.07
C ALA A 147 6.55 -5.20 -6.16
N GLY A 148 7.34 -4.14 -6.31
CA GLY A 148 8.79 -4.19 -6.10
C GLY A 148 9.17 -3.97 -4.63
N ARG A 149 8.31 -3.30 -3.88
CA ARG A 149 8.55 -2.83 -2.51
C ARG A 149 7.36 -3.08 -1.61
N ILE A 150 7.63 -3.22 -0.30
CA ILE A 150 6.59 -3.39 0.71
C ILE A 150 6.87 -2.44 1.86
N ILE A 151 5.84 -1.70 2.28
CA ILE A 151 5.80 -1.00 3.57
C ILE A 151 4.83 -1.77 4.46
N ILE A 152 5.24 -2.04 5.70
CA ILE A 152 4.46 -2.83 6.65
C ILE A 152 4.01 -1.91 7.81
N PRO A 153 2.79 -1.35 7.77
CA PRO A 153 2.25 -0.63 8.91
C PRO A 153 2.02 -1.58 10.08
N VAL A 154 2.55 -1.23 11.25
CA VAL A 154 2.43 -1.99 12.49
C VAL A 154 1.99 -1.07 13.62
N GLN A 155 0.89 -1.40 14.28
CA GLN A 155 0.46 -0.67 15.46
C GLN A 155 1.39 -0.95 16.63
N ALA A 156 1.80 0.10 17.37
CA ALA A 156 2.66 0.00 18.53
C ALA A 156 1.90 -0.58 19.74
N GLU A 157 1.49 -1.85 19.66
CA GLU A 157 0.80 -2.63 20.68
C GLU A 157 1.54 -3.94 21.00
N TYR A 158 1.24 -4.55 22.16
CA TYR A 158 1.97 -5.69 22.74
C TYR A 158 2.04 -6.98 21.88
N LEU A 159 1.23 -7.18 20.84
CA LEU A 159 1.17 -8.44 20.07
C LEU A 159 1.23 -8.30 18.54
N PRO A 160 2.20 -7.58 17.95
CA PRO A 160 2.38 -7.65 16.49
C PRO A 160 3.17 -8.88 16.03
N ALA A 161 3.94 -9.54 16.92
CA ALA A 161 4.98 -10.47 16.53
C ALA A 161 4.48 -11.64 15.65
N LYS A 162 3.47 -12.39 16.08
CA LYS A 162 3.00 -13.58 15.34
C LYS A 162 2.45 -13.22 13.93
N GLY A 163 1.68 -12.15 13.83
CA GLY A 163 1.14 -11.69 12.56
C GLY A 163 2.22 -11.18 11.60
N LEU A 164 3.20 -10.48 12.14
CA LEU A 164 4.34 -9.99 11.36
C LEU A 164 5.20 -11.14 10.85
N GLU A 165 5.50 -12.14 11.69
CA GLU A 165 6.25 -13.34 11.28
C GLU A 165 5.55 -14.11 10.15
N GLN A 166 4.24 -14.28 10.22
CA GLN A 166 3.46 -14.94 9.16
C GLN A 166 3.52 -14.15 7.85
N LEU A 167 3.40 -12.82 7.91
CA LEU A 167 3.54 -11.95 6.75
C LEU A 167 4.96 -12.07 6.16
N LEU A 168 6.01 -11.98 6.98
CA LEU A 168 7.40 -12.11 6.53
C LEU A 168 7.68 -13.49 5.92
N SER A 169 7.11 -14.55 6.47
CA SER A 169 7.16 -15.89 5.88
C SER A 169 6.53 -15.93 4.50
N THR A 170 5.34 -15.31 4.34
CA THR A 170 4.64 -15.21 3.05
C THR A 170 5.43 -14.39 2.05
N ILE A 171 5.96 -13.23 2.45
CA ILE A 171 6.85 -12.41 1.63
C ILE A 171 8.06 -13.24 1.15
N GLY A 172 8.67 -14.01 2.05
CA GLY A 172 9.79 -14.90 1.72
C GLY A 172 9.42 -15.96 0.68
N LYS A 173 8.23 -16.54 0.74
CA LYS A 173 7.71 -17.48 -0.26
C LYS A 173 7.49 -16.79 -1.61
N VAL A 174 6.79 -15.67 -1.62
CA VAL A 174 6.55 -14.88 -2.84
C VAL A 174 7.87 -14.46 -3.48
N LYS A 175 8.84 -13.98 -2.69
CA LYS A 175 10.16 -13.59 -3.19
C LYS A 175 10.89 -14.76 -3.85
N ARG A 176 10.85 -15.96 -3.28
CA ARG A 176 11.53 -17.12 -3.86
C ARG A 176 10.86 -17.67 -5.11
N GLN A 177 9.53 -17.64 -5.16
CA GLN A 177 8.76 -18.38 -6.17
C GLN A 177 8.17 -17.52 -7.29
N LEU A 178 7.82 -16.27 -6.99
CA LEU A 178 7.02 -15.43 -7.88
C LEU A 178 7.69 -14.10 -8.24
N ASN A 179 8.39 -13.48 -7.28
CA ASN A 179 8.95 -12.14 -7.46
C ASN A 179 10.30 -11.97 -6.74
N PRO A 180 11.41 -12.43 -7.33
CA PRO A 180 12.74 -12.35 -6.70
C PRO A 180 13.21 -10.92 -6.38
N LYS A 181 12.63 -9.90 -7.04
CA LYS A 181 12.97 -8.49 -6.85
C LYS A 181 12.26 -7.85 -5.65
N LEU A 182 11.26 -8.54 -5.07
CA LEU A 182 10.48 -8.03 -3.96
C LEU A 182 11.36 -7.74 -2.74
N GLN A 183 11.24 -6.55 -2.17
CA GLN A 183 12.00 -6.13 -0.99
C GLN A 183 11.10 -5.43 0.02
N VAL A 184 11.39 -5.63 1.30
CA VAL A 184 10.73 -4.89 2.38
C VAL A 184 11.46 -3.57 2.58
N ASP A 185 10.77 -2.45 2.36
CA ASP A 185 11.29 -1.11 2.59
C ASP A 185 11.42 -0.79 4.06
N GLY A 186 10.45 -1.26 4.83
CA GLY A 186 10.50 -1.13 6.28
C GLY A 186 9.17 -1.37 6.97
N ILE A 187 9.25 -1.41 8.29
CA ILE A 187 8.12 -1.39 9.21
C ILE A 187 7.81 0.06 9.54
N LEU A 188 6.56 0.48 9.36
CA LEU A 188 6.05 1.79 9.76
C LEU A 188 5.26 1.65 11.06
N LEU A 189 5.72 2.30 12.12
CA LEU A 189 4.98 2.36 13.37
C LEU A 189 3.80 3.32 13.23
N THR A 190 2.60 2.81 13.50
CA THR A 190 1.35 3.55 13.38
C THR A 190 0.61 3.61 14.71
N MET A 191 -0.28 4.60 14.85
CA MET A 191 -1.09 4.81 16.06
C MET A 191 -0.26 4.90 17.35
N VAL A 192 0.94 5.49 17.23
CA VAL A 192 1.86 5.63 18.35
C VAL A 192 1.35 6.68 19.33
N ASP A 193 1.14 6.31 20.59
CA ASP A 193 0.86 7.25 21.67
C ASP A 193 2.13 7.54 22.47
N ASN A 194 2.91 8.52 22.01
CA ASN A 194 4.18 8.92 22.62
C ASN A 194 4.07 9.48 24.06
N ARG A 195 2.85 9.66 24.59
CA ARG A 195 2.62 10.06 25.97
C ARG A 195 2.79 8.91 26.96
N THR A 196 2.71 7.67 26.46
CA THR A 196 2.81 6.46 27.30
C THR A 196 4.20 5.86 27.21
N ASN A 197 4.77 5.43 28.37
CA ASN A 197 6.02 4.69 28.39
C ASN A 197 5.90 3.36 27.65
N PHE A 198 4.72 2.74 27.73
CA PHE A 198 4.41 1.50 27.03
C PHE A 198 4.61 1.58 25.51
N ALA A 199 4.10 2.63 24.85
CA ALA A 199 4.29 2.78 23.40
C ALA A 199 5.78 2.97 23.04
N LYS A 200 6.54 3.66 23.88
CA LYS A 200 8.00 3.82 23.69
C LYS A 200 8.73 2.50 23.84
N GLU A 201 8.38 1.71 24.85
CA GLU A 201 8.97 0.37 25.08
C GLU A 201 8.69 -0.56 23.91
N ILE A 202 7.45 -0.59 23.39
CA ILE A 202 7.09 -1.39 22.20
C ILE A 202 7.81 -0.90 20.94
N SER A 203 7.91 0.42 20.74
CA SER A 203 8.67 0.97 19.62
C SER A 203 10.15 0.56 19.67
N THR A 204 10.75 0.62 20.87
CA THR A 204 12.13 0.15 21.10
C THR A 204 12.25 -1.34 20.86
N LEU A 205 11.36 -2.14 21.43
CA LEU A 205 11.36 -3.60 21.26
C LEU A 205 11.26 -4.01 19.78
N LEU A 206 10.40 -3.35 18.99
CA LEU A 206 10.28 -3.62 17.55
C LEU A 206 11.56 -3.24 16.80
N ARG A 207 12.19 -2.12 17.16
CA ARG A 207 13.48 -1.72 16.57
C ARG A 207 14.61 -2.70 16.93
N ASP A 208 14.66 -3.16 18.17
CA ASP A 208 15.69 -4.11 18.64
C ASP A 208 15.47 -5.49 18.03
N THR A 209 14.21 -5.95 17.92
CA THR A 209 13.90 -7.29 17.41
C THR A 209 14.09 -7.38 15.90
N TYR A 210 13.63 -6.39 15.16
CA TYR A 210 13.59 -6.45 13.68
C TYR A 210 14.62 -5.55 13.00
N GLY A 211 15.11 -4.50 13.68
CA GLY A 211 15.94 -3.45 13.08
C GLY A 211 17.26 -3.94 12.45
N ASN A 212 17.78 -5.07 12.91
CA ASN A 212 18.97 -5.70 12.32
C ASN A 212 18.69 -6.44 10.99
N GLN A 213 17.42 -6.80 10.73
CA GLN A 213 17.02 -7.58 9.55
C GLN A 213 16.15 -6.76 8.59
N ILE A 214 15.29 -5.91 9.14
CA ILE A 214 14.32 -5.10 8.40
C ILE A 214 14.39 -3.68 8.96
N ARG A 215 14.52 -2.69 8.08
CA ARG A 215 14.42 -1.28 8.49
C ARG A 215 13.13 -1.03 9.25
N VAL A 216 13.20 -0.29 10.34
CA VAL A 216 12.05 0.38 10.93
C VAL A 216 12.15 1.85 10.58
N PHE A 217 11.13 2.42 9.93
CA PHE A 217 11.12 3.83 9.54
C PHE A 217 11.37 4.73 10.75
N CYS A 218 12.11 5.83 10.55
CA CYS A 218 12.28 6.85 11.57
C CYS A 218 10.98 7.61 11.80
N SER A 219 10.19 7.76 10.74
CA SER A 219 8.86 8.36 10.77
C SER A 219 7.88 7.45 11.51
N GLU A 220 7.10 8.04 12.41
CA GLU A 220 6.03 7.36 13.16
C GLU A 220 4.71 8.10 12.91
N ILE A 221 3.61 7.35 12.80
CA ILE A 221 2.28 7.94 12.65
C ILE A 221 1.59 7.94 14.02
N PRO A 222 1.37 9.10 14.63
CA PRO A 222 0.76 9.17 15.96
C PRO A 222 -0.72 8.79 15.92
N HIS A 223 -1.21 8.30 17.06
CA HIS A 223 -2.65 8.08 17.24
C HIS A 223 -3.40 9.43 17.19
N SER A 224 -4.49 9.47 16.40
CA SER A 224 -5.35 10.64 16.29
C SER A 224 -6.79 10.23 16.01
N VAL A 225 -7.72 10.84 16.70
CA VAL A 225 -9.16 10.71 16.41
C VAL A 225 -9.48 11.30 15.04
N ARG A 226 -8.90 12.46 14.70
CA ARG A 226 -9.07 13.12 13.40
C ARG A 226 -8.66 12.24 12.22
N ALA A 227 -7.63 11.41 12.40
CA ALA A 227 -7.22 10.47 11.35
C ALA A 227 -8.27 9.39 11.05
N LYS A 228 -9.23 9.14 11.95
CA LYS A 228 -10.37 8.23 11.70
C LYS A 228 -11.51 8.93 10.94
N GLU A 229 -11.65 10.24 11.09
CA GLU A 229 -12.69 11.05 10.46
C GLU A 229 -12.42 11.27 8.96
N ILE A 230 -11.16 11.26 8.54
CA ILE A 230 -10.71 11.50 7.17
C ILE A 230 -11.41 10.59 6.17
N SER A 231 -11.54 9.31 6.51
CA SER A 231 -12.14 8.30 5.62
C SER A 231 -13.61 8.59 5.30
N ALA A 232 -14.31 9.37 6.13
CA ALA A 232 -15.70 9.76 5.91
C ALA A 232 -15.83 11.01 5.04
N GLU A 233 -14.79 11.84 4.94
CA GLU A 233 -14.82 13.11 4.22
C GLU A 233 -14.25 13.04 2.80
N GLY A 234 -13.64 11.93 2.40
CA GLY A 234 -12.99 11.80 1.10
C GLY A 234 -11.81 12.77 0.91
N LYS A 235 -11.05 13.07 1.97
CA LYS A 235 -9.93 14.01 1.96
C LYS A 235 -8.69 13.37 2.59
N SER A 236 -7.51 13.88 2.25
CA SER A 236 -6.29 13.49 2.97
C SER A 236 -6.16 14.21 4.31
N ILE A 237 -5.26 13.70 5.16
CA ILE A 237 -4.85 14.40 6.39
C ILE A 237 -4.24 15.77 6.09
N PHE A 238 -3.64 15.94 4.92
CA PHE A 238 -3.01 17.20 4.54
C PHE A 238 -4.00 18.34 4.28
N VAL A 239 -5.26 18.01 3.97
CA VAL A 239 -6.36 18.97 3.80
C VAL A 239 -7.18 19.07 5.09
N HIS A 240 -7.47 17.92 5.73
CA HIS A 240 -8.33 17.88 6.92
C HIS A 240 -7.65 18.49 8.17
N ASP A 241 -6.36 18.18 8.42
CA ASP A 241 -5.58 18.69 9.55
C ASP A 241 -4.12 18.99 9.13
N PRO A 242 -3.90 20.04 8.31
CA PRO A 242 -2.62 20.30 7.63
C PRO A 242 -1.46 20.58 8.60
N HIS A 243 -1.75 21.06 9.79
CA HIS A 243 -0.75 21.36 10.84
C HIS A 243 -0.70 20.30 11.94
N GLY A 244 -1.51 19.25 11.82
CA GLY A 244 -1.58 18.17 12.78
C GLY A 244 -0.36 17.26 12.74
N ARG A 245 -0.10 16.58 13.87
CA ARG A 245 1.05 15.66 14.01
C ARG A 245 0.98 14.47 13.05
N VAL A 246 -0.22 14.02 12.65
CA VAL A 246 -0.39 12.95 11.68
C VAL A 246 0.03 13.42 10.28
N ALA A 247 -0.35 14.63 9.88
CA ALA A 247 0.08 15.23 8.62
C ALA A 247 1.61 15.40 8.57
N GLU A 248 2.21 15.80 9.69
CA GLU A 248 3.67 15.87 9.81
C GLU A 248 4.31 14.49 9.68
N GLY A 249 3.77 13.46 10.36
CA GLY A 249 4.25 12.08 10.24
C GLY A 249 4.24 11.57 8.81
N TYR A 250 3.16 11.80 8.05
CA TYR A 250 3.10 11.40 6.65
C TYR A 250 4.00 12.24 5.74
N ARG A 251 4.20 13.55 6.00
CA ARG A 251 5.21 14.35 5.28
C ARG A 251 6.63 13.79 5.49
N ASN A 252 6.96 13.43 6.72
CA ASN A 252 8.26 12.85 7.05
C ASN A 252 8.43 11.48 6.39
N LEU A 253 7.42 10.61 6.44
CA LEU A 253 7.41 9.32 5.75
C LEU A 253 7.62 9.50 4.24
N THR A 254 6.92 10.44 3.60
CA THR A 254 7.09 10.72 2.16
C THR A 254 8.54 11.08 1.82
N LYS A 255 9.16 11.97 2.61
CA LYS A 255 10.56 12.34 2.44
C LYS A 255 11.51 11.15 2.65
N GLU A 256 11.23 10.32 3.67
CA GLU A 256 12.04 9.14 3.98
C GLU A 256 11.98 8.12 2.84
N VAL A 257 10.80 7.86 2.27
CA VAL A 257 10.61 6.98 1.11
C VAL A 257 11.38 7.51 -0.10
N LEU A 258 11.22 8.78 -0.46
CA LEU A 258 11.95 9.39 -1.58
C LEU A 258 13.48 9.38 -1.40
N ASN A 259 13.96 9.55 -0.17
CA ASN A 259 15.39 9.46 0.11
C ASN A 259 15.92 8.03 -0.06
N LEU A 260 15.14 7.02 0.32
CA LEU A 260 15.49 5.61 0.11
C LEU A 260 15.59 5.28 -1.39
N GLU A 261 14.69 5.80 -2.20
CA GLU A 261 14.72 5.63 -3.66
C GLU A 261 16.00 6.22 -4.25
N LYS A 262 16.32 7.47 -3.91
CA LYS A 262 17.56 8.14 -4.36
C LYS A 262 18.84 7.38 -3.96
N GLN A 263 18.87 6.81 -2.75
CA GLN A 263 20.02 6.02 -2.29
C GLN A 263 20.20 4.75 -3.12
N ARG A 264 19.09 4.08 -3.48
CA ARG A 264 19.11 2.86 -4.30
C ARG A 264 19.53 3.14 -5.74
N GLU A 265 19.03 4.23 -6.33
CA GLU A 265 19.42 4.65 -7.67
C GLU A 265 20.94 4.92 -7.76
N LYS A 266 21.49 5.60 -6.75
CA LYS A 266 22.93 5.83 -6.66
C LYS A 266 23.72 4.52 -6.56
N HIS A 267 23.30 3.62 -5.66
CA HIS A 267 23.96 2.34 -5.48
C HIS A 267 23.91 1.46 -6.75
N SER A 268 22.78 1.47 -7.46
CA SER A 268 22.65 0.75 -8.73
C SER A 268 23.52 1.35 -9.83
N ALA A 269 23.68 2.68 -9.87
CA ALA A 269 24.56 3.35 -10.82
C ALA A 269 26.04 3.09 -10.54
N ASP A 270 26.43 2.96 -9.27
CA ASP A 270 27.80 2.63 -8.87
C ASP A 270 28.19 1.19 -9.17
N LEU A 271 27.22 0.23 -9.10
CA LEU A 271 27.45 -1.18 -9.46
C LEU A 271 27.49 -1.43 -10.98
N SER A 272 27.02 -0.50 -11.79
CA SER A 272 27.01 -0.58 -13.25
C SER A 272 28.21 0.10 -13.92
N ARG A 273 29.10 0.68 -13.15
CA ARG A 273 30.40 1.24 -13.54
C ARG A 273 31.52 0.28 -13.21
#